data_1e7da8e8c40b6229c86d08771038f849
#
_entry.id   1e7da8e8c40b6229c86d08771038f849
#
_cell.length_a   1.000
_cell.length_b   1.000
_cell.length_c   1.000
_cell.angle_alpha   90.00
_cell.angle_beta   90.00
_cell.angle_gamma   90.00
#
_symmetry.space_group_name_H-M   'P 1'
#
loop_
_entity.id
_entity.type
_entity.pdbx_description
1 polymer ?
#
loop_
_entity_poly.entity_id
_entity_poly.type
_entity_poly.pdbx_seq_one_letter_code
_entity_poly.pdbx_strand_id
1 'polypeptide(L)'
;QWQRPDQRVATIAGDEFEPELEVDLFSLLSAFQSVVQRAKHRPQVLLPPEELPVEVRIEQLLTRLSETEACGFEDLFMDVHDKGGLIVTFLALLEMIRLKLVRVFQSGSFGPIRVYKRPRPADAPHPI
;
A
#
# COMPACT_ATOMS: atom_id res chain seq x y z
N GLN A 1 -4.97 -33.63 5.75
CA GLN A 1 -4.94 -32.55 4.87
C GLN A 1 -3.54 -32.03 4.65
N TRP A 2 -3.35 -31.67 3.51
CA TRP A 2 -2.07 -31.24 3.07
C TRP A 2 -1.86 -29.78 3.37
N GLN A 3 -0.74 -29.45 3.87
CA GLN A 3 -0.47 -28.09 4.24
C GLN A 3 0.71 -27.57 3.49
N ARG A 4 0.59 -26.37 3.02
CA ARG A 4 1.67 -25.82 2.24
C ARG A 4 2.86 -25.53 3.13
N PRO A 5 4.06 -25.87 2.68
CA PRO A 5 5.23 -25.62 3.50
C PRO A 5 5.45 -24.15 3.82
N ASP A 6 5.13 -23.27 2.89
CA ASP A 6 5.33 -21.88 3.15
C ASP A 6 4.45 -21.37 4.27
N GLN A 7 3.22 -21.90 4.38
CA GLN A 7 2.38 -21.54 5.47
C GLN A 7 2.94 -22.00 6.78
N ARG A 8 3.49 -23.20 6.77
CA ARG A 8 4.05 -23.74 7.98
C ARG A 8 5.27 -22.95 8.44
N VAL A 9 6.09 -22.55 7.50
CA VAL A 9 7.26 -21.77 7.83
C VAL A 9 6.85 -20.42 8.41
N ALA A 10 5.85 -19.81 7.81
CA ALA A 10 5.38 -18.52 8.31
C ALA A 10 4.84 -18.67 9.73
N THR A 11 4.17 -19.77 10.02
CA THR A 11 3.64 -19.97 11.35
C THR A 11 4.77 -20.15 12.36
N ILE A 12 5.80 -20.87 11.97
CA ILE A 12 6.91 -21.11 12.88
C ILE A 12 7.64 -19.83 13.20
N ALA A 13 7.85 -19.01 12.20
CA ALA A 13 8.57 -17.77 12.39
C ALA A 13 7.65 -16.63 12.75
N GLY A 14 6.36 -16.87 12.79
CA GLY A 14 5.39 -15.80 12.87
C GLY A 14 5.45 -14.97 14.12
N ASP A 15 5.93 -15.57 15.19
CA ASP A 15 6.02 -14.81 16.43
C ASP A 15 7.09 -13.75 16.36
N GLU A 16 8.01 -13.90 15.41
CA GLU A 16 9.15 -13.02 15.36
C GLU A 16 8.98 -11.90 14.38
N PHE A 17 8.06 -12.02 13.45
CA PHE A 17 7.81 -10.94 12.52
C PHE A 17 6.44 -11.13 11.90
N GLU A 18 5.89 -10.03 11.44
CA GLU A 18 4.62 -10.03 10.76
C GLU A 18 4.85 -9.76 9.29
N PRO A 19 4.05 -10.39 8.44
CA PRO A 19 4.21 -10.14 7.02
C PRO A 19 3.84 -8.70 6.69
N GLU A 20 4.52 -8.12 5.73
CA GLU A 20 4.21 -6.80 5.25
C GLU A 20 2.96 -6.81 4.40
N LEU A 21 2.60 -7.95 3.87
CA LEU A 21 1.51 -8.04 2.92
C LEU A 21 0.64 -9.23 3.28
N GLU A 22 -0.56 -8.95 3.75
CA GLU A 22 -1.54 -10.00 4.03
C GLU A 22 -2.67 -9.91 3.03
N VAL A 23 -2.31 -9.73 1.80
CA VAL A 23 -3.21 -9.72 0.67
C VAL A 23 -2.33 -10.01 -0.53
N ASP A 24 -2.79 -10.84 -1.46
CA ASP A 24 -1.90 -11.17 -2.55
C ASP A 24 -1.85 -10.03 -3.56
N LEU A 25 -0.84 -10.07 -4.39
CA LEU A 25 -0.62 -9.00 -5.36
C LEU A 25 -1.78 -8.89 -6.34
N PHE A 26 -2.39 -10.00 -6.67
CA PHE A 26 -3.52 -9.99 -7.59
C PHE A 26 -4.69 -9.21 -7.02
N SER A 27 -4.94 -9.37 -5.70
CA SER A 27 -6.00 -8.61 -5.05
C SER A 27 -5.69 -7.12 -5.03
N LEU A 28 -4.43 -6.76 -4.83
CA LEU A 28 -4.05 -5.35 -4.90
C LEU A 28 -4.28 -4.79 -6.29
N LEU A 29 -3.92 -5.56 -7.30
CA LEU A 29 -4.11 -5.11 -8.67
C LEU A 29 -5.58 -4.95 -8.99
N SER A 30 -6.40 -5.89 -8.53
CA SER A 30 -7.86 -5.78 -8.74
C SER A 30 -8.41 -4.55 -8.05
N ALA A 31 -7.96 -4.27 -6.84
CA ALA A 31 -8.41 -3.08 -6.13
C ALA A 31 -7.98 -1.82 -6.87
N PHE A 32 -6.78 -1.83 -7.43
CA PHE A 32 -6.31 -0.68 -8.19
C PHE A 32 -7.15 -0.47 -9.44
N GLN A 33 -7.53 -1.55 -10.10
CA GLN A 33 -8.39 -1.41 -11.27
C GLN A 33 -9.73 -0.80 -10.91
N SER A 34 -10.26 -1.14 -9.74
CA SER A 34 -11.48 -0.51 -9.26
C SER A 34 -11.30 0.98 -9.02
N VAL A 35 -10.16 1.35 -8.47
CA VAL A 35 -9.86 2.77 -8.27
C VAL A 35 -9.81 3.49 -9.60
N VAL A 36 -9.15 2.89 -10.59
CA VAL A 36 -9.04 3.51 -11.90
C VAL A 36 -10.42 3.68 -12.53
N GLN A 37 -11.27 2.65 -12.41
CA GLN A 37 -12.59 2.73 -12.99
C GLN A 37 -13.42 3.84 -12.34
N ARG A 38 -13.33 3.96 -11.04
CA ARG A 38 -14.07 5.03 -10.36
C ARG A 38 -13.52 6.39 -10.70
N ALA A 39 -12.23 6.50 -10.90
CA ALA A 39 -11.63 7.76 -11.26
C ALA A 39 -12.12 8.25 -12.61
N LYS A 40 -12.47 7.34 -13.52
CA LYS A 40 -12.95 7.74 -14.82
C LYS A 40 -14.27 8.47 -14.75
N HIS A 41 -15.03 8.28 -13.68
CA HIS A 41 -16.33 8.89 -13.52
C HIS A 41 -16.30 10.15 -12.67
N ARG A 42 -15.14 10.54 -12.21
CA ARG A 42 -15.01 11.76 -11.41
C ARG A 42 -14.85 12.96 -12.34
N PRO A 43 -15.37 14.11 -11.95
CA PRO A 43 -15.06 15.31 -12.72
C PRO A 43 -13.58 15.52 -12.76
N GLN A 44 -13.08 15.80 -13.93
CA GLN A 44 -11.65 15.99 -14.11
C GLN A 44 -11.35 17.46 -14.15
N VAL A 45 -10.34 17.86 -13.41
CA VAL A 45 -9.84 19.21 -13.49
C VAL A 45 -8.85 19.26 -14.65
N LEU A 46 -9.01 20.22 -15.50
CA LEU A 46 -8.13 20.36 -16.65
C LEU A 46 -6.83 21.00 -16.22
N LEU A 47 -5.99 20.22 -15.60
CA LEU A 47 -4.66 20.66 -15.22
C LEU A 47 -3.66 19.77 -15.94
N PRO A 48 -2.50 20.31 -16.25
CA PRO A 48 -1.45 19.48 -16.83
C PRO A 48 -1.11 18.36 -15.88
N PRO A 49 -0.83 17.15 -16.37
CA PRO A 49 -0.44 16.08 -15.50
C PRO A 49 0.86 16.41 -14.80
N GLU A 50 0.90 16.10 -13.52
CA GLU A 50 2.10 16.29 -12.75
C GLU A 50 2.96 15.06 -12.89
N GLU A 51 4.19 15.25 -13.27
CA GLU A 51 5.12 14.11 -13.31
C GLU A 51 5.81 14.05 -11.98
N LEU A 52 5.31 13.18 -11.14
CA LEU A 52 5.82 13.06 -9.79
C LEU A 52 6.66 11.80 -9.68
N PRO A 53 7.92 11.92 -9.25
CA PRO A 53 8.72 10.73 -9.06
C PRO A 53 8.13 9.85 -7.96
N VAL A 54 8.36 8.54 -8.09
CA VAL A 54 7.86 7.60 -7.11
C VAL A 54 8.38 7.94 -5.71
N GLU A 55 9.64 8.33 -5.62
CA GLU A 55 10.24 8.65 -4.33
C GLU A 55 9.53 9.80 -3.62
N VAL A 56 9.14 10.80 -4.39
CA VAL A 56 8.42 11.92 -3.80
C VAL A 56 7.04 11.48 -3.34
N ARG A 57 6.39 10.64 -4.14
CA ARG A 57 5.08 10.15 -3.75
C ARG A 57 5.15 9.31 -2.49
N ILE A 58 6.21 8.51 -2.34
CA ILE A 58 6.40 7.74 -1.13
C ILE A 58 6.45 8.66 0.08
N GLU A 59 7.20 9.75 -0.01
CA GLU A 59 7.30 10.68 1.11
C GLU A 59 5.95 11.29 1.45
N GLN A 60 5.17 11.62 0.44
CA GLN A 60 3.84 12.17 0.69
C GLN A 60 2.95 11.18 1.39
N LEU A 61 2.99 9.93 0.95
CA LEU A 61 2.15 8.92 1.56
C LEU A 61 2.61 8.59 2.98
N LEU A 62 3.91 8.57 3.21
CA LEU A 62 4.42 8.34 4.56
C LEU A 62 4.00 9.44 5.51
N THR A 63 4.02 10.68 5.03
CA THR A 63 3.59 11.79 5.86
C THR A 63 2.12 11.63 6.24
N ARG A 64 1.29 11.28 5.27
CA ARG A 64 -0.11 11.08 5.54
C ARG A 64 -0.33 9.95 6.54
N LEU A 65 0.36 8.84 6.36
CA LEU A 65 0.21 7.71 7.26
C LEU A 65 0.74 8.02 8.64
N SER A 66 1.72 8.89 8.75
CA SER A 66 2.21 9.28 10.06
C SER A 66 1.15 10.00 10.88
N GLU A 67 0.26 10.69 10.20
CA GLU A 67 -0.79 11.41 10.90
C GLU A 67 -1.97 10.54 11.26
N THR A 68 -2.25 9.51 10.46
CA THR A 68 -3.44 8.70 10.66
C THR A 68 -3.13 7.28 11.09
N GLU A 69 -1.90 6.85 10.95
CA GLU A 69 -1.43 5.50 11.25
C GLU A 69 -1.98 4.44 10.31
N ALA A 70 -3.14 4.65 9.75
CA ALA A 70 -3.72 3.69 8.82
C ALA A 70 -4.70 4.42 7.93
N CYS A 71 -4.88 3.89 6.74
CA CYS A 71 -5.92 4.40 5.87
C CYS A 71 -6.33 3.28 4.91
N GLY A 72 -7.45 3.47 4.26
CA GLY A 72 -7.89 2.52 3.27
C GLY A 72 -7.08 2.64 2.01
N PHE A 73 -7.01 1.54 1.28
CA PHE A 73 -6.28 1.54 0.03
C PHE A 73 -6.77 2.66 -0.89
N GLU A 74 -8.08 2.83 -0.98
CA GLU A 74 -8.63 3.83 -1.87
C GLU A 74 -8.31 5.24 -1.43
N ASP A 75 -8.13 5.44 -0.14
CA ASP A 75 -7.84 6.78 0.35
C ASP A 75 -6.50 7.30 -0.12
N LEU A 76 -5.61 6.40 -0.48
CA LEU A 76 -4.30 6.80 -0.97
C LEU A 76 -4.39 7.51 -2.31
N PHE A 77 -5.48 7.33 -3.03
CA PHE A 77 -5.64 7.87 -4.37
C PHE A 77 -6.59 9.06 -4.43
N MET A 78 -7.09 9.49 -3.27
CA MET A 78 -8.14 10.51 -3.28
C MET A 78 -7.66 11.87 -3.75
N ASP A 79 -6.39 12.16 -3.57
CA ASP A 79 -5.84 13.43 -3.98
C ASP A 79 -5.23 13.40 -5.37
N VAL A 80 -5.45 12.30 -6.09
CA VAL A 80 -4.86 12.13 -7.41
C VAL A 80 -5.91 12.42 -8.46
N HIS A 81 -5.54 13.19 -9.46
CA HIS A 81 -6.50 13.65 -10.45
C HIS A 81 -6.22 13.18 -11.85
N ASP A 82 -5.15 12.46 -12.09
CA ASP A 82 -4.83 11.99 -13.42
C ASP A 82 -4.34 10.55 -13.35
N LYS A 83 -4.37 9.90 -14.51
CA LYS A 83 -4.02 8.48 -14.57
C LYS A 83 -2.56 8.25 -14.19
N GLY A 84 -1.69 9.14 -14.62
CA GLY A 84 -0.28 8.99 -14.27
C GLY A 84 -0.08 9.03 -12.77
N GLY A 85 -0.79 9.92 -12.08
CA GLY A 85 -0.70 9.98 -10.63
C GLY A 85 -1.22 8.74 -9.95
N LEU A 86 -2.28 8.15 -10.51
CA LEU A 86 -2.77 6.89 -9.96
C LEU A 86 -1.72 5.80 -10.07
N ILE A 87 -1.07 5.71 -11.22
CA ILE A 87 -0.05 4.70 -11.43
C ILE A 87 1.13 4.92 -10.50
N VAL A 88 1.59 6.17 -10.39
CA VAL A 88 2.71 6.47 -9.51
C VAL A 88 2.37 6.14 -8.06
N THR A 89 1.14 6.44 -7.64
CA THR A 89 0.73 6.12 -6.27
C THR A 89 0.74 4.62 -6.03
N PHE A 90 0.25 3.85 -7.00
CA PHE A 90 0.27 2.40 -6.84
C PHE A 90 1.70 1.87 -6.80
N LEU A 91 2.55 2.38 -7.68
CA LEU A 91 3.95 1.97 -7.66
C LEU A 91 4.63 2.37 -6.35
N ALA A 92 4.30 3.54 -5.84
CA ALA A 92 4.83 3.98 -4.55
C ALA A 92 4.42 3.01 -3.45
N LEU A 93 3.16 2.58 -3.46
CA LEU A 93 2.70 1.64 -2.46
C LEU A 93 3.47 0.32 -2.55
N LEU A 94 3.66 -0.19 -3.75
CA LEU A 94 4.41 -1.43 -3.90
C LEU A 94 5.85 -1.28 -3.41
N GLU A 95 6.45 -0.14 -3.67
CA GLU A 95 7.80 0.10 -3.21
C GLU A 95 7.85 0.21 -1.69
N MET A 96 6.85 0.85 -1.10
CA MET A 96 6.79 0.96 0.35
C MET A 96 6.64 -0.41 1.00
N ILE A 97 5.89 -1.30 0.37
CA ILE A 97 5.80 -2.67 0.87
C ILE A 97 7.15 -3.35 0.78
N ARG A 98 7.82 -3.19 -0.35
CA ARG A 98 9.12 -3.82 -0.55
C ARG A 98 10.14 -3.31 0.47
N LEU A 99 10.07 -2.04 0.79
CA LEU A 99 10.99 -1.43 1.75
C LEU A 99 10.55 -1.62 3.20
N LYS A 100 9.42 -2.31 3.40
CA LYS A 100 8.92 -2.61 4.74
C LYS A 100 8.53 -1.35 5.50
N LEU A 101 8.02 -0.38 4.78
CA LEU A 101 7.55 0.85 5.39
C LEU A 101 6.09 0.77 5.79
N VAL A 102 5.34 -0.13 5.19
CA VAL A 102 3.91 -0.30 5.47
C VAL A 102 3.57 -1.77 5.47
N ARG A 103 2.44 -2.07 6.09
CA ARG A 103 1.81 -3.37 6.01
C ARG A 103 0.46 -3.20 5.34
N VAL A 104 0.06 -4.19 4.55
CA VAL A 104 -1.20 -4.14 3.85
C VAL A 104 -2.02 -5.34 4.28
N PHE A 105 -3.26 -5.12 4.61
CA PHE A 105 -4.12 -6.13 5.17
C PHE A 105 -5.49 -6.07 4.50
N GLN A 106 -6.06 -7.21 4.21
CA GLN A 106 -7.40 -7.29 3.64
C GLN A 106 -8.28 -8.11 4.56
N SER A 107 -9.46 -7.59 4.87
CA SER A 107 -10.43 -8.28 5.71
C SER A 107 -11.23 -9.22 4.85
N GLY A 108 -10.81 -10.48 4.81
CA GLY A 108 -11.55 -11.46 4.04
C GLY A 108 -11.40 -11.29 2.55
N SER A 109 -11.97 -12.22 1.81
CA SER A 109 -11.94 -12.15 0.36
C SER A 109 -12.79 -10.98 -0.09
N PHE A 110 -12.25 -10.16 -0.96
CA PHE A 110 -12.97 -9.00 -1.51
C PHE A 110 -13.32 -7.96 -0.46
N GLY A 111 -12.81 -8.08 0.75
CA GLY A 111 -13.05 -7.06 1.75
C GLY A 111 -12.17 -5.85 1.53
N PRO A 112 -12.36 -4.82 2.34
CA PRO A 112 -11.55 -3.61 2.20
C PRO A 112 -10.09 -3.88 2.52
N ILE A 113 -9.25 -3.21 1.78
CA ILE A 113 -7.82 -3.31 1.97
C ILE A 113 -7.36 -2.09 2.76
N ARG A 114 -6.56 -2.32 3.78
CA ARG A 114 -6.08 -1.24 4.62
C ARG A 114 -4.57 -1.24 4.63
N VAL A 115 -4.02 -0.05 4.73
CA VAL A 115 -2.57 0.16 4.72
C VAL A 115 -2.19 0.78 6.05
N TYR A 116 -1.22 0.17 6.70
CA TYR A 116 -0.76 0.59 8.03
C TYR A 116 0.70 0.98 7.95
N LYS A 117 1.03 2.06 8.59
CA LYS A 117 2.42 2.44 8.70
C LYS A 117 3.15 1.49 9.65
N ARG A 118 4.38 1.18 9.30
CA ARG A 118 5.24 0.41 10.17
C ARG A 118 6.39 1.29 10.63
N PRO A 119 6.93 1.04 11.81
CA PRO A 119 8.17 1.70 12.17
C PRO A 119 9.24 1.28 11.19
N ARG A 120 9.93 2.24 10.65
CA ARG A 120 10.99 1.92 9.72
C ARG A 120 12.15 1.32 10.48
N PRO A 121 12.92 0.45 9.84
CA PRO A 121 14.09 -0.07 10.52
C PRO A 121 15.02 1.02 11.02
N ALA A 122 15.09 2.10 10.28
CA ALA A 122 15.92 3.21 10.71
C ALA A 122 15.32 3.95 11.89
N ASP A 123 14.02 3.85 12.07
CA ASP A 123 13.34 4.47 13.19
C ASP A 123 13.32 3.58 14.39
N ALA A 124 13.64 2.32 14.22
CA ALA A 124 13.66 1.43 15.34
C ALA A 124 14.77 1.89 16.27
N PRO A 125 14.60 1.63 17.52
CA PRO A 125 15.64 2.00 18.47
C PRO A 125 16.82 1.15 18.17
N HIS A 126 17.65 1.58 17.31
CA HIS A 126 18.76 0.76 17.06
C HIS A 126 19.96 1.38 17.68
N PRO A 127 20.89 0.57 17.80
CA PRO A 127 21.98 0.89 18.67
C PRO A 127 22.90 1.91 18.13
N ILE A 128 22.69 2.40 17.05
CA ILE A 128 23.70 3.22 16.58
C ILE A 128 24.11 4.22 17.39
#